data_6e712ae92c238861a3a0c4f44d978e31
#
_entry.id   6e712ae92c238861a3a0c4f44d978e31
#
_cell.length_a   1.000
_cell.length_b   1.000
_cell.length_c   1.000
_cell.angle_alpha   90.00
_cell.angle_beta   90.00
_cell.angle_gamma   90.00
#
_symmetry.space_group_name_H-M   'P 1'
#
loop_
_entity.id
_entity.type
_entity.pdbx_description
1 polymer ?
#
loop_
_entity_poly.entity_id
_entity_poly.type
_entity_poly.pdbx_seq_one_letter_code
_entity_poly.pdbx_strand_id
1 'polypeptide(L)'
;MTGVRCLTAAILLLAASLLPGVAEAETVRIARQFGISYLPLILMQDAGLLEQEGRARGLDLAVDWITFTGGPPINDALISGSVDLSAGGVGPMLTLWGRTRANLRVKGIAALCSMPIWLNTNNPAVRTVADFTERDRIALPGVKVSIQAVVLQMAAQQAFGPGQQNRLDPLTVSMGHPDGQAALLGGRTEITAHFTAAPYMYAEAASPGVHRVLNSYDVLGGPHTFNLVWATTRYHDGHPEVIAAFAAALDRAMAIINDKPAEAAAAWVRAERSRLTTEEAAEMIRRPENEWTTTPRRMMAFATFMHASGGLIQLPGGWQDLFFPAMQARDGS
;
A
#
# COMPACT_ATOMS: atom_id res chain seq x y z
N MET A 1 28.08 -45.33 -55.65
CA MET A 1 28.42 -44.05 -54.98
C MET A 1 27.15 -43.37 -54.41
N THR A 2 26.38 -44.07 -53.55
CA THR A 2 25.06 -43.61 -53.05
C THR A 2 24.89 -43.70 -51.53
N GLY A 3 26.01 -44.02 -50.79
CA GLY A 3 25.90 -44.24 -49.34
C GLY A 3 26.35 -43.09 -48.41
N VAL A 4 26.99 -42.04 -48.90
CA VAL A 4 27.62 -41.02 -48.05
C VAL A 4 26.78 -39.73 -47.88
N ARG A 5 25.72 -39.54 -48.71
CA ARG A 5 24.87 -38.35 -48.65
C ARG A 5 23.74 -38.39 -47.61
N CYS A 6 23.39 -39.54 -47.05
CA CYS A 6 22.33 -39.67 -46.04
C CYS A 6 22.79 -39.45 -44.59
N LEU A 7 24.10 -39.63 -44.28
CA LEU A 7 24.59 -39.47 -42.89
C LEU A 7 24.80 -38.02 -42.51
N THR A 8 25.09 -37.10 -43.42
CA THR A 8 25.30 -35.68 -43.13
C THR A 8 24.03 -34.90 -42.91
N ALA A 9 22.89 -35.34 -43.47
CA ALA A 9 21.60 -34.72 -43.23
C ALA A 9 20.98 -35.06 -41.84
N ALA A 10 21.29 -36.24 -41.28
CA ALA A 10 20.79 -36.67 -39.97
C ALA A 10 21.52 -35.94 -38.82
N ILE A 11 22.79 -35.56 -38.97
CA ILE A 11 23.58 -34.85 -37.94
C ILE A 11 23.16 -33.40 -37.83
N LEU A 12 22.76 -32.75 -38.94
CA LEU A 12 22.30 -31.37 -38.95
C LEU A 12 20.88 -31.20 -38.33
N LEU A 13 20.03 -32.20 -38.34
CA LEU A 13 18.71 -32.19 -37.73
C LEU A 13 18.76 -32.44 -36.20
N LEU A 14 19.80 -33.09 -35.68
CA LEU A 14 19.97 -33.34 -34.25
C LEU A 14 20.62 -32.15 -33.51
N ALA A 15 21.34 -31.25 -34.23
CA ALA A 15 21.94 -30.06 -33.63
C ALA A 15 20.97 -28.89 -33.48
N ALA A 16 19.83 -28.92 -34.17
CA ALA A 16 18.81 -27.84 -34.07
C ALA A 16 17.90 -27.93 -32.82
N SER A 17 17.96 -29.04 -32.08
CA SER A 17 17.13 -29.26 -30.90
C SER A 17 17.80 -28.87 -29.54
N LEU A 18 18.98 -28.26 -29.58
CA LEU A 18 19.75 -27.84 -28.40
C LEU A 18 19.90 -26.31 -28.26
N LEU A 19 19.07 -25.53 -28.94
CA LEU A 19 18.94 -24.11 -28.57
C LEU A 19 18.22 -24.09 -27.23
N PRO A 20 18.85 -23.59 -26.15
CA PRO A 20 18.10 -23.34 -24.93
C PRO A 20 16.95 -22.42 -25.29
N GLY A 21 15.73 -22.90 -25.13
CA GLY A 21 14.56 -22.02 -25.22
C GLY A 21 14.85 -20.81 -24.31
N VAL A 22 14.76 -19.62 -24.87
CA VAL A 22 14.78 -18.40 -24.04
C VAL A 22 13.60 -18.58 -23.08
N ALA A 23 13.89 -18.91 -21.82
CA ALA A 23 12.86 -18.97 -20.80
C ALA A 23 12.23 -17.58 -20.76
N GLU A 24 10.94 -17.49 -21.00
CA GLU A 24 10.21 -16.24 -20.88
C GLU A 24 10.31 -15.79 -19.42
N ALA A 25 10.65 -14.52 -19.20
CA ALA A 25 10.79 -13.97 -17.87
C ALA A 25 9.47 -14.14 -17.12
N GLU A 26 9.54 -14.61 -15.87
CA GLU A 26 8.37 -14.70 -15.00
C GLU A 26 7.89 -13.30 -14.62
N THR A 27 6.66 -12.97 -15.00
CA THR A 27 6.08 -11.66 -14.73
C THR A 27 5.46 -11.60 -13.34
N VAL A 28 5.91 -10.65 -12.52
CA VAL A 28 5.36 -10.33 -11.20
C VAL A 28 4.60 -9.01 -11.27
N ARG A 29 3.29 -9.05 -11.05
CA ARG A 29 2.40 -7.87 -11.12
C ARG A 29 2.16 -7.31 -9.73
N ILE A 30 2.60 -6.07 -9.49
CA ILE A 30 2.55 -5.42 -8.17
C ILE A 30 1.68 -4.17 -8.22
N ALA A 31 0.63 -4.15 -7.38
CA ALA A 31 -0.27 -3.02 -7.25
C ALA A 31 0.15 -2.09 -6.12
N ARG A 32 0.12 -0.77 -6.36
CA ARG A 32 0.31 0.28 -5.36
C ARG A 32 -0.65 1.45 -5.59
N GLN A 33 -0.62 2.45 -4.71
CA GLN A 33 -1.33 3.71 -4.87
C GLN A 33 -0.33 4.87 -4.91
N PHE A 34 -0.85 6.11 -4.89
CA PHE A 34 -0.07 7.34 -4.87
C PHE A 34 0.40 7.68 -3.46
N GLY A 35 1.53 8.39 -3.35
CA GLY A 35 2.03 8.96 -2.11
C GLY A 35 3.39 8.40 -1.68
N ILE A 36 4.05 9.15 -0.79
CA ILE A 36 5.41 8.80 -0.36
C ILE A 36 5.44 7.52 0.51
N SER A 37 4.33 7.13 1.10
CA SER A 37 4.21 5.89 1.87
C SER A 37 4.48 4.61 1.08
N TYR A 38 4.49 4.69 -0.27
CA TYR A 38 4.89 3.62 -1.18
C TYR A 38 6.36 3.71 -1.61
N LEU A 39 7.16 4.59 -1.00
CA LEU A 39 8.56 4.80 -1.32
C LEU A 39 9.39 3.50 -1.38
N PRO A 40 9.22 2.50 -0.48
CA PRO A 40 9.96 1.25 -0.62
C PRO A 40 9.72 0.55 -1.96
N LEU A 41 8.47 0.48 -2.42
CA LEU A 41 8.13 -0.11 -3.72
C LEU A 41 8.60 0.75 -4.89
N ILE A 42 8.58 2.07 -4.75
CA ILE A 42 9.08 3.01 -5.76
C ILE A 42 10.58 2.84 -5.94
N LEU A 43 11.34 2.68 -4.85
CA LEU A 43 12.78 2.38 -4.92
C LEU A 43 13.05 1.01 -5.58
N MET A 44 12.23 0.01 -5.23
CA MET A 44 12.33 -1.30 -5.89
C MET A 44 12.14 -1.18 -7.40
N GLN A 45 11.17 -0.36 -7.84
CA GLN A 45 10.90 -0.08 -9.25
C GLN A 45 12.03 0.72 -9.90
N ASP A 46 12.44 1.84 -9.29
CA ASP A 46 13.45 2.77 -9.86
C ASP A 46 14.82 2.11 -10.04
N ALA A 47 15.22 1.25 -9.11
CA ALA A 47 16.50 0.57 -9.11
C ALA A 47 16.46 -0.89 -9.63
N GLY A 48 15.28 -1.41 -9.99
CA GLY A 48 15.12 -2.81 -10.43
C GLY A 48 15.55 -3.82 -9.34
N LEU A 49 15.26 -3.53 -8.06
CA LEU A 49 15.77 -4.34 -6.95
C LEU A 49 15.19 -5.75 -6.94
N LEU A 50 13.92 -5.91 -7.32
CA LEU A 50 13.29 -7.22 -7.35
C LEU A 50 13.87 -8.11 -8.44
N GLU A 51 14.11 -7.55 -9.61
CA GLU A 51 14.75 -8.25 -10.72
C GLU A 51 16.21 -8.63 -10.37
N GLN A 52 16.94 -7.75 -9.65
CA GLN A 52 18.29 -8.06 -9.17
C GLN A 52 18.29 -9.21 -8.16
N GLU A 53 17.37 -9.20 -7.19
CA GLU A 53 17.24 -10.26 -6.19
C GLU A 53 16.74 -11.58 -6.81
N GLY A 54 15.90 -11.50 -7.86
CA GLY A 54 15.49 -12.64 -8.67
C GLY A 54 16.69 -13.29 -9.34
N ARG A 55 17.51 -12.49 -10.07
CA ARG A 55 18.73 -13.00 -10.73
C ARG A 55 19.70 -13.65 -9.75
N ALA A 56 19.86 -13.10 -8.55
CA ALA A 56 20.70 -13.69 -7.50
C ALA A 56 20.20 -15.07 -7.03
N ARG A 57 18.93 -15.41 -7.29
CA ARG A 57 18.28 -16.70 -7.00
C ARG A 57 18.08 -17.57 -8.24
N GLY A 58 18.63 -17.16 -9.38
CA GLY A 58 18.48 -17.90 -10.64
C GLY A 58 17.14 -17.70 -11.33
N LEU A 59 16.36 -16.68 -10.95
CA LEU A 59 15.10 -16.32 -11.58
C LEU A 59 15.32 -15.19 -12.60
N ASP A 60 14.66 -15.28 -13.74
CA ASP A 60 14.52 -14.15 -14.68
C ASP A 60 13.12 -13.55 -14.45
N LEU A 61 13.08 -12.38 -13.78
CA LEU A 61 11.84 -11.70 -13.40
C LEU A 61 11.65 -10.44 -14.24
N ALA A 62 10.41 -10.23 -14.69
CA ALA A 62 9.90 -8.96 -15.19
C ALA A 62 8.85 -8.44 -14.22
N VAL A 63 8.88 -7.16 -13.86
CA VAL A 63 7.96 -6.61 -12.86
C VAL A 63 7.04 -5.56 -13.47
N ASP A 64 5.73 -5.83 -13.42
CA ASP A 64 4.69 -4.89 -13.84
C ASP A 64 4.17 -4.12 -12.62
N TRP A 65 4.42 -2.81 -12.61
CA TRP A 65 3.97 -1.90 -11.56
C TRP A 65 2.67 -1.22 -11.96
N ILE A 66 1.59 -1.45 -11.20
CA ILE A 66 0.24 -0.95 -11.51
C ILE A 66 -0.22 -0.01 -10.41
N THR A 67 -0.58 1.23 -10.78
CA THR A 67 -1.03 2.24 -9.82
C THR A 67 -2.55 2.38 -9.85
N PHE A 68 -3.17 2.29 -8.68
CA PHE A 68 -4.61 2.41 -8.45
C PHE A 68 -4.94 3.66 -7.62
N THR A 69 -6.17 4.12 -7.70
CA THR A 69 -6.66 5.29 -6.97
C THR A 69 -7.07 4.98 -5.52
N GLY A 70 -7.26 3.71 -5.16
CA GLY A 70 -7.71 3.30 -3.83
C GLY A 70 -7.62 1.79 -3.58
N GLY A 71 -7.88 1.39 -2.34
CA GLY A 71 -7.81 -0.01 -1.89
C GLY A 71 -8.84 -0.96 -2.51
N PRO A 72 -10.13 -0.57 -2.68
CA PRO A 72 -11.13 -1.45 -3.28
C PRO A 72 -10.73 -1.98 -4.67
N PRO A 73 -10.33 -1.15 -5.65
CA PRO A 73 -9.89 -1.67 -6.96
C PRO A 73 -8.64 -2.58 -6.87
N ILE A 74 -7.74 -2.34 -5.92
CA ILE A 74 -6.59 -3.24 -5.69
C ILE A 74 -7.05 -4.62 -5.22
N ASN A 75 -8.02 -4.67 -4.30
CA ASN A 75 -8.57 -5.93 -3.83
C ASN A 75 -9.27 -6.70 -4.94
N ASP A 76 -10.03 -6.02 -5.81
CA ASP A 76 -10.69 -6.65 -6.97
C ASP A 76 -9.65 -7.18 -7.96
N ALA A 77 -8.56 -6.46 -8.20
CA ALA A 77 -7.46 -6.89 -9.06
C ALA A 77 -6.75 -8.14 -8.50
N LEU A 78 -6.56 -8.24 -7.18
CA LEU A 78 -5.98 -9.44 -6.56
C LEU A 78 -6.93 -10.64 -6.63
N ILE A 79 -8.23 -10.44 -6.38
CA ILE A 79 -9.25 -11.50 -6.44
C ILE A 79 -9.35 -12.05 -7.87
N SER A 80 -9.32 -11.19 -8.88
CA SER A 80 -9.37 -11.60 -10.30
C SER A 80 -8.08 -12.22 -10.81
N GLY A 81 -6.97 -12.12 -10.06
CA GLY A 81 -5.64 -12.55 -10.50
C GLY A 81 -5.00 -11.60 -11.52
N SER A 82 -5.47 -10.36 -11.63
CA SER A 82 -4.85 -9.33 -12.46
C SER A 82 -3.57 -8.75 -11.83
N VAL A 83 -3.39 -8.92 -10.53
CA VAL A 83 -2.14 -8.64 -9.80
C VAL A 83 -1.79 -9.80 -8.88
N ASP A 84 -0.51 -9.91 -8.56
CA ASP A 84 0.05 -10.99 -7.73
C ASP A 84 0.32 -10.51 -6.30
N LEU A 85 0.88 -9.30 -6.19
CA LEU A 85 1.14 -8.61 -4.92
C LEU A 85 0.36 -7.31 -4.89
N SER A 86 -0.26 -7.04 -3.77
CA SER A 86 -1.04 -5.82 -3.55
C SER A 86 -0.48 -5.01 -2.40
N ALA A 87 -0.42 -3.68 -2.54
CA ALA A 87 -0.01 -2.79 -1.47
C ALA A 87 -1.06 -1.71 -1.19
N GLY A 88 -1.29 -1.44 0.08
CA GLY A 88 -2.28 -0.45 0.52
C GLY A 88 -2.43 -0.38 2.02
N GLY A 89 -3.47 0.32 2.47
CA GLY A 89 -3.76 0.52 3.89
C GLY A 89 -4.26 -0.74 4.60
N VAL A 90 -4.20 -0.71 5.93
CA VAL A 90 -4.63 -1.81 6.81
C VAL A 90 -6.11 -2.18 6.60
N GLY A 91 -7.00 -1.20 6.40
CA GLY A 91 -8.44 -1.46 6.25
C GLY A 91 -8.79 -2.38 5.08
N PRO A 92 -8.36 -2.08 3.83
CA PRO A 92 -8.56 -2.97 2.68
C PRO A 92 -7.99 -4.37 2.87
N MET A 93 -6.80 -4.48 3.46
CA MET A 93 -6.16 -5.77 3.73
C MET A 93 -6.97 -6.61 4.72
N LEU A 94 -7.40 -6.05 5.86
CA LEU A 94 -8.22 -6.74 6.84
C LEU A 94 -9.57 -7.18 6.26
N THR A 95 -10.20 -6.32 5.47
CA THR A 95 -11.45 -6.65 4.77
C THR A 95 -11.26 -7.86 3.86
N LEU A 96 -10.17 -7.88 3.09
CA LEU A 96 -9.89 -8.97 2.16
C LEU A 96 -9.49 -10.25 2.91
N TRP A 97 -8.65 -10.15 3.94
CA TRP A 97 -8.32 -11.26 4.82
C TRP A 97 -9.58 -11.95 5.37
N GLY A 98 -10.52 -11.17 5.93
CA GLY A 98 -11.76 -11.72 6.49
C GLY A 98 -12.65 -12.40 5.46
N ARG A 99 -12.76 -11.83 4.25
CA ARG A 99 -13.60 -12.37 3.17
C ARG A 99 -13.02 -13.58 2.46
N THR A 100 -11.71 -13.80 2.54
CA THR A 100 -11.02 -14.83 1.74
C THR A 100 -10.56 -16.04 2.56
N ARG A 101 -10.97 -16.15 3.83
CA ARG A 101 -10.58 -17.24 4.74
C ARG A 101 -10.84 -18.64 4.20
N ALA A 102 -11.93 -18.82 3.47
CA ALA A 102 -12.36 -20.13 2.95
C ALA A 102 -11.74 -20.48 1.57
N ASN A 103 -11.17 -19.50 0.87
CA ASN A 103 -10.70 -19.69 -0.53
C ASN A 103 -9.29 -19.18 -0.76
N LEU A 104 -9.12 -17.88 -1.05
CA LEU A 104 -7.82 -17.30 -1.42
C LEU A 104 -6.85 -17.16 -0.24
N ARG A 105 -7.38 -17.10 0.99
CA ARG A 105 -6.62 -17.00 2.25
C ARG A 105 -5.52 -15.94 2.16
N VAL A 106 -5.94 -14.70 1.85
CA VAL A 106 -5.04 -13.55 1.72
C VAL A 106 -4.37 -13.26 3.06
N LYS A 107 -3.04 -13.00 3.02
CA LYS A 107 -2.24 -12.63 4.18
C LYS A 107 -1.22 -11.55 3.82
N GLY A 108 -0.81 -10.78 4.83
CA GLY A 108 0.27 -9.80 4.72
C GLY A 108 1.63 -10.46 4.54
N ILE A 109 2.47 -9.85 3.71
CA ILE A 109 3.88 -10.20 3.54
C ILE A 109 4.73 -9.35 4.49
N ALA A 110 4.57 -8.03 4.45
CA ALA A 110 5.32 -7.08 5.27
C ALA A 110 4.59 -5.73 5.38
N ALA A 111 4.83 -4.96 6.42
CA ALA A 111 4.52 -3.54 6.43
C ALA A 111 5.47 -2.78 5.49
N LEU A 112 5.07 -1.58 5.06
CA LEU A 112 5.90 -0.65 4.29
C LEU A 112 6.31 0.56 5.13
N CYS A 113 5.45 0.98 6.06
CA CYS A 113 5.70 2.10 6.94
C CYS A 113 4.68 2.16 8.09
N SER A 114 5.06 2.87 9.15
CA SER A 114 4.16 3.43 10.14
C SER A 114 4.15 4.94 9.95
N MET A 115 3.01 5.51 9.58
CA MET A 115 2.85 6.93 9.28
C MET A 115 1.48 7.43 9.72
N PRO A 116 1.37 8.68 10.21
CA PRO A 116 0.08 9.29 10.45
C PRO A 116 -0.64 9.60 9.14
N ILE A 117 -1.95 9.64 9.20
CA ILE A 117 -2.83 10.20 8.19
C ILE A 117 -3.66 11.32 8.81
N TRP A 118 -3.86 12.41 8.06
CA TRP A 118 -4.53 13.60 8.58
C TRP A 118 -5.82 13.89 7.83
N LEU A 119 -6.83 14.28 8.59
CA LEU A 119 -8.03 14.90 8.05
C LEU A 119 -7.84 16.42 8.07
N ASN A 120 -7.71 17.00 6.89
CA ASN A 120 -7.61 18.44 6.68
C ASN A 120 -8.93 18.99 6.15
N THR A 121 -9.25 20.26 6.50
CA THR A 121 -10.45 20.94 6.01
C THR A 121 -10.15 22.39 5.65
N ASN A 122 -10.88 22.93 4.67
CA ASN A 122 -10.93 24.34 4.35
C ASN A 122 -12.14 25.07 4.98
N ASN A 123 -13.01 24.33 5.71
CA ASN A 123 -14.15 24.90 6.41
C ASN A 123 -13.72 25.45 7.78
N PRO A 124 -13.70 26.79 7.99
CA PRO A 124 -13.23 27.37 9.24
C PRO A 124 -14.12 27.06 10.46
N ALA A 125 -15.36 26.59 10.24
CA ALA A 125 -16.27 26.21 11.31
C ALA A 125 -15.99 24.80 11.88
N VAL A 126 -15.27 23.96 11.15
CA VAL A 126 -14.96 22.58 11.55
C VAL A 126 -13.62 22.55 12.28
N ARG A 127 -13.64 22.34 13.59
CA ARG A 127 -12.44 22.23 14.44
C ARG A 127 -12.18 20.82 14.93
N THR A 128 -13.24 20.03 15.04
CA THR A 128 -13.24 18.62 15.45
C THR A 128 -14.11 17.81 14.50
N VAL A 129 -14.05 16.49 14.58
CA VAL A 129 -14.92 15.62 13.77
C VAL A 129 -16.41 15.77 14.12
N ALA A 130 -16.72 16.31 15.30
CA ALA A 130 -18.10 16.56 15.72
C ALA A 130 -18.75 17.78 15.05
N ASP A 131 -17.94 18.65 14.45
CA ASP A 131 -18.43 19.90 13.83
C ASP A 131 -18.85 19.70 12.37
N PHE A 132 -18.57 18.53 11.76
CA PHE A 132 -19.00 18.23 10.40
C PHE A 132 -20.53 18.15 10.30
N THR A 133 -21.07 18.74 9.26
CA THR A 133 -22.51 18.83 8.96
C THR A 133 -22.82 18.20 7.60
N GLU A 134 -24.10 18.09 7.27
CA GLU A 134 -24.54 17.61 5.94
C GLU A 134 -24.07 18.45 4.76
N ARG A 135 -23.53 19.65 5.02
CA ARG A 135 -22.96 20.56 3.99
C ARG A 135 -21.51 20.22 3.64
N ASP A 136 -20.86 19.39 4.45
CA ASP A 136 -19.48 19.02 4.27
C ASP A 136 -19.34 17.75 3.42
N ARG A 137 -18.24 17.63 2.70
CA ARG A 137 -17.86 16.41 1.98
C ARG A 137 -16.40 16.10 2.25
N ILE A 138 -16.15 14.86 2.67
CA ILE A 138 -14.84 14.36 3.06
C ILE A 138 -14.31 13.42 1.98
N ALA A 139 -13.35 13.86 1.20
CA ALA A 139 -12.66 13.02 0.22
C ALA A 139 -11.75 12.01 0.94
N LEU A 140 -11.74 10.76 0.46
CA LEU A 140 -10.85 9.69 0.91
C LEU A 140 -10.75 8.58 -0.16
N PRO A 141 -9.69 7.70 -0.16
CA PRO A 141 -9.45 6.75 -1.26
C PRO A 141 -10.50 5.64 -1.44
N GLY A 142 -11.35 5.42 -0.46
CA GLY A 142 -12.41 4.42 -0.57
C GLY A 142 -13.35 4.47 0.63
N VAL A 143 -14.62 4.78 0.37
CA VAL A 143 -15.65 4.85 1.41
C VAL A 143 -15.79 3.52 2.14
N LYS A 144 -15.95 3.58 3.46
CA LYS A 144 -16.15 2.44 4.39
C LYS A 144 -14.98 1.46 4.53
N VAL A 145 -14.04 1.38 3.58
CA VAL A 145 -13.01 0.31 3.58
C VAL A 145 -11.57 0.83 3.59
N SER A 146 -11.30 2.07 3.13
CA SER A 146 -9.93 2.62 3.22
C SER A 146 -9.51 2.76 4.69
N ILE A 147 -8.20 2.76 4.96
CA ILE A 147 -7.72 3.01 6.34
C ILE A 147 -8.23 4.37 6.85
N GLN A 148 -8.34 5.38 5.97
CA GLN A 148 -8.92 6.68 6.28
C GLN A 148 -10.38 6.55 6.74
N ALA A 149 -11.19 5.76 6.04
CA ALA A 149 -12.58 5.53 6.43
C ALA A 149 -12.67 4.83 7.80
N VAL A 150 -11.85 3.80 8.03
CA VAL A 150 -11.82 3.08 9.32
C VAL A 150 -11.40 4.01 10.47
N VAL A 151 -10.35 4.83 10.27
CA VAL A 151 -9.92 5.81 11.29
C VAL A 151 -10.98 6.90 11.52
N LEU A 152 -11.69 7.34 10.46
CA LEU A 152 -12.79 8.29 10.60
C LEU A 152 -13.94 7.69 11.42
N GLN A 153 -14.27 6.41 11.21
CA GLN A 153 -15.26 5.70 12.00
C GLN A 153 -14.83 5.52 13.46
N MET A 154 -13.54 5.23 13.73
CA MET A 154 -13.01 5.21 15.10
C MET A 154 -13.16 6.59 15.77
N ALA A 155 -12.80 7.65 15.08
CA ALA A 155 -12.93 9.03 15.58
C ALA A 155 -14.40 9.42 15.81
N ALA A 156 -15.30 9.02 14.92
CA ALA A 156 -16.73 9.25 15.07
C ALA A 156 -17.27 8.52 16.33
N GLN A 157 -16.88 7.28 16.56
CA GLN A 157 -17.27 6.57 17.78
C GLN A 157 -16.72 7.25 19.05
N GLN A 158 -15.49 7.76 19.02
CA GLN A 158 -14.89 8.50 20.14
C GLN A 158 -15.62 9.82 20.41
N ALA A 159 -16.03 10.53 19.36
CA ALA A 159 -16.68 11.85 19.48
C ALA A 159 -18.17 11.76 19.82
N PHE A 160 -18.89 10.79 19.26
CA PHE A 160 -20.35 10.70 19.36
C PHE A 160 -20.85 9.56 20.26
N GLY A 161 -19.95 8.69 20.72
CA GLY A 161 -20.26 7.55 21.58
C GLY A 161 -20.42 6.21 20.84
N PRO A 162 -20.56 5.11 21.61
CA PRO A 162 -20.70 3.76 21.07
C PRO A 162 -21.89 3.63 20.10
N GLY A 163 -21.69 2.90 19.00
CA GLY A 163 -22.71 2.69 17.97
C GLY A 163 -22.83 3.82 16.95
N GLN A 164 -22.07 4.93 17.11
CA GLN A 164 -22.10 6.09 16.22
C GLN A 164 -20.96 6.12 15.20
N GLN A 165 -20.22 5.03 15.05
CA GLN A 165 -19.06 4.95 14.15
C GLN A 165 -19.38 5.35 12.69
N ASN A 166 -20.59 5.06 12.21
CA ASN A 166 -20.99 5.32 10.82
C ASN A 166 -21.57 6.74 10.59
N ARG A 167 -21.60 7.58 11.63
CA ARG A 167 -22.28 8.89 11.58
C ARG A 167 -21.74 9.82 10.49
N LEU A 168 -20.45 9.73 10.20
CA LEU A 168 -19.79 10.55 9.16
C LEU A 168 -19.71 9.86 7.80
N ASP A 169 -20.05 8.57 7.68
CA ASP A 169 -20.00 7.83 6.42
C ASP A 169 -20.80 8.50 5.29
N PRO A 170 -22.01 9.06 5.52
CA PRO A 170 -22.77 9.74 4.46
C PRO A 170 -22.09 10.98 3.89
N LEU A 171 -21.11 11.56 4.59
CA LEU A 171 -20.35 12.73 4.16
C LEU A 171 -19.14 12.33 3.30
N THR A 172 -18.79 11.05 3.23
CA THR A 172 -17.57 10.57 2.56
C THR A 172 -17.76 10.39 1.06
N VAL A 173 -16.71 10.76 0.30
CA VAL A 173 -16.65 10.62 -1.17
C VAL A 173 -15.36 9.89 -1.54
N SER A 174 -15.47 8.85 -2.38
CA SER A 174 -14.29 8.12 -2.89
C SER A 174 -13.54 8.98 -3.92
N MET A 175 -12.28 9.30 -3.62
CA MET A 175 -11.43 10.12 -4.46
C MET A 175 -9.95 9.78 -4.22
N GLY A 176 -9.16 9.62 -5.28
CA GLY A 176 -7.71 9.46 -5.17
C GLY A 176 -7.05 10.69 -4.55
N HIS A 177 -5.92 10.51 -3.88
CA HIS A 177 -5.26 11.61 -3.17
C HIS A 177 -4.91 12.83 -4.05
N PRO A 178 -4.40 12.69 -5.30
CA PRO A 178 -4.16 13.85 -6.17
C PRO A 178 -5.43 14.64 -6.45
N ASP A 179 -6.53 13.95 -6.74
CA ASP A 179 -7.83 14.58 -7.05
C ASP A 179 -8.46 15.21 -5.80
N GLY A 180 -8.36 14.51 -4.64
CA GLY A 180 -8.82 15.02 -3.33
C GLY A 180 -8.12 16.32 -2.94
N GLN A 181 -6.80 16.39 -3.10
CA GLN A 181 -6.04 17.62 -2.87
C GLN A 181 -6.46 18.72 -3.83
N ALA A 182 -6.56 18.42 -5.12
CA ALA A 182 -6.99 19.40 -6.13
C ALA A 182 -8.40 19.95 -5.83
N ALA A 183 -9.32 19.09 -5.41
CA ALA A 183 -10.68 19.46 -5.05
C ALA A 183 -10.72 20.35 -3.79
N LEU A 184 -9.97 19.98 -2.73
CA LEU A 184 -9.92 20.74 -1.49
C LEU A 184 -9.30 22.14 -1.69
N LEU A 185 -8.16 22.21 -2.40
CA LEU A 185 -7.42 23.45 -2.58
C LEU A 185 -8.03 24.34 -3.67
N GLY A 186 -8.72 23.74 -4.64
CA GLY A 186 -9.37 24.48 -5.73
C GLY A 186 -10.59 25.30 -5.31
N GLY A 187 -11.24 24.95 -4.21
CA GLY A 187 -12.37 25.68 -3.61
C GLY A 187 -13.62 25.81 -4.49
N ARG A 188 -13.71 25.02 -5.56
CA ARG A 188 -14.81 25.07 -6.57
C ARG A 188 -15.64 23.79 -6.61
N THR A 189 -15.45 22.92 -5.65
CA THR A 189 -16.15 21.64 -5.53
C THR A 189 -16.90 21.58 -4.20
N GLU A 190 -17.72 20.56 -4.01
CA GLU A 190 -18.38 20.31 -2.74
C GLU A 190 -17.43 19.76 -1.65
N ILE A 191 -16.19 19.39 -2.02
CA ILE A 191 -15.21 18.83 -1.08
C ILE A 191 -14.71 19.93 -0.14
N THR A 192 -15.01 19.78 1.14
CA THR A 192 -14.58 20.69 2.21
C THR A 192 -13.51 20.08 3.09
N ALA A 193 -13.26 18.77 2.99
CA ALA A 193 -12.24 18.07 3.75
C ALA A 193 -11.61 16.93 2.94
N HIS A 194 -10.35 16.60 3.26
CA HIS A 194 -9.64 15.48 2.65
C HIS A 194 -8.91 14.68 3.73
N PHE A 195 -9.23 13.41 3.85
CA PHE A 195 -8.53 12.50 4.73
C PHE A 195 -7.40 11.82 3.95
N THR A 196 -6.18 12.25 4.18
CA THR A 196 -5.06 11.99 3.29
C THR A 196 -3.76 11.66 4.04
N ALA A 197 -2.73 11.38 3.29
CA ALA A 197 -1.39 11.03 3.76
C ALA A 197 -0.32 11.93 3.14
N ALA A 198 0.94 11.77 3.54
CA ALA A 198 2.07 12.46 2.95
C ALA A 198 2.26 12.09 1.46
N PRO A 199 2.60 13.05 0.59
CA PRO A 199 2.92 14.45 0.85
C PRO A 199 1.68 15.38 0.97
N TYR A 200 0.51 14.91 0.52
CA TYR A 200 -0.71 15.72 0.38
C TYR A 200 -1.11 16.38 1.70
N MET A 201 -1.09 15.63 2.81
CA MET A 201 -1.51 16.16 4.12
C MET A 201 -0.69 17.38 4.56
N TYR A 202 0.61 17.39 4.28
CA TYR A 202 1.50 18.50 4.62
C TYR A 202 1.27 19.70 3.70
N ALA A 203 1.17 19.47 2.39
CA ALA A 203 0.94 20.52 1.41
C ALA A 203 -0.40 21.23 1.63
N GLU A 204 -1.44 20.47 1.97
CA GLU A 204 -2.76 21.02 2.32
C GLU A 204 -2.71 21.85 3.59
N ALA A 205 -2.12 21.30 4.67
CA ALA A 205 -2.03 22.01 5.96
C ALA A 205 -1.16 23.28 5.89
N ALA A 206 -0.24 23.38 4.91
CA ALA A 206 0.53 24.58 4.63
C ALA A 206 -0.23 25.62 3.77
N SER A 207 -1.37 25.24 3.19
CA SER A 207 -2.15 26.11 2.30
C SER A 207 -3.03 27.08 3.11
N PRO A 208 -3.14 28.37 2.70
CA PRO A 208 -3.97 29.34 3.39
C PRO A 208 -5.43 28.88 3.51
N GLY A 209 -6.00 29.00 4.69
CA GLY A 209 -7.39 28.63 4.97
C GLY A 209 -7.65 27.14 5.19
N VAL A 210 -6.64 26.31 5.08
CA VAL A 210 -6.73 24.86 5.39
C VAL A 210 -6.10 24.58 6.75
N HIS A 211 -6.72 23.71 7.53
CA HIS A 211 -6.18 23.27 8.81
C HIS A 211 -6.49 21.79 9.07
N ARG A 212 -5.69 21.19 9.95
CA ARG A 212 -5.86 19.81 10.38
C ARG A 212 -6.94 19.71 11.45
N VAL A 213 -7.89 18.78 11.24
CA VAL A 213 -8.96 18.44 12.20
C VAL A 213 -8.60 17.20 13.02
N LEU A 214 -7.90 16.22 12.39
CA LEU A 214 -7.61 14.93 13.01
C LEU A 214 -6.25 14.40 12.57
N ASN A 215 -5.55 13.74 13.50
CA ASN A 215 -4.37 12.92 13.26
C ASN A 215 -4.67 11.50 13.71
N SER A 216 -4.45 10.51 12.84
CA SER A 216 -4.73 9.11 13.15
C SER A 216 -3.95 8.57 14.36
N TYR A 217 -2.76 9.10 14.64
CA TYR A 217 -1.99 8.72 15.82
C TYR A 217 -2.70 9.09 17.13
N ASP A 218 -3.42 10.21 17.15
CA ASP A 218 -4.21 10.60 18.31
C ASP A 218 -5.41 9.64 18.50
N VAL A 219 -6.05 9.22 17.41
CA VAL A 219 -7.19 8.29 17.41
C VAL A 219 -6.81 6.90 17.90
N LEU A 220 -5.64 6.40 17.46
CA LEU A 220 -5.15 5.06 17.79
C LEU A 220 -4.24 5.03 19.04
N GLY A 221 -3.89 6.18 19.62
CA GLY A 221 -3.02 6.29 20.77
C GLY A 221 -1.54 6.05 20.42
N GLY A 222 -1.11 6.37 19.19
CA GLY A 222 0.28 6.33 18.76
C GLY A 222 0.51 5.73 17.38
N PRO A 223 1.77 5.49 17.01
CA PRO A 223 2.16 4.98 15.71
C PRO A 223 1.47 3.67 15.35
N HIS A 224 1.03 3.56 14.09
CA HIS A 224 0.38 2.38 13.54
C HIS A 224 0.85 2.13 12.10
N THR A 225 0.79 0.90 11.63
CA THR A 225 1.01 0.57 10.22
C THR A 225 0.03 1.38 9.37
N PHE A 226 0.57 2.08 8.38
CA PHE A 226 -0.25 2.72 7.37
C PHE A 226 -0.42 1.79 6.17
N ASN A 227 0.67 1.51 5.45
CA ASN A 227 0.65 0.63 4.28
C ASN A 227 1.42 -0.67 4.55
N LEU A 228 0.95 -1.73 3.89
CA LEU A 228 1.56 -3.05 3.90
C LEU A 228 1.35 -3.74 2.55
N VAL A 229 2.07 -4.83 2.32
CA VAL A 229 1.95 -5.68 1.14
C VAL A 229 1.28 -7.00 1.53
N TRP A 230 0.40 -7.51 0.66
CA TRP A 230 -0.29 -8.78 0.84
C TRP A 230 -0.40 -9.56 -0.46
N ALA A 231 -0.62 -10.87 -0.35
CA ALA A 231 -0.85 -11.78 -1.45
C ALA A 231 -1.87 -12.86 -1.09
N THR A 232 -2.31 -13.62 -2.08
CA THR A 232 -3.04 -14.87 -1.84
C THR A 232 -2.07 -15.95 -1.34
N THR A 233 -2.56 -16.89 -0.49
CA THR A 233 -1.75 -18.03 -0.05
C THR A 233 -1.29 -18.87 -1.25
N ARG A 234 -2.14 -19.00 -2.27
CA ARG A 234 -1.77 -19.75 -3.48
C ARG A 234 -0.56 -19.15 -4.20
N TYR A 235 -0.51 -17.82 -4.34
CA TYR A 235 0.63 -17.16 -4.97
C TYR A 235 1.88 -17.29 -4.09
N HIS A 236 1.77 -16.96 -2.81
CA HIS A 236 2.87 -17.06 -1.86
C HIS A 236 3.52 -18.46 -1.84
N ASP A 237 2.70 -19.51 -1.72
CA ASP A 237 3.20 -20.88 -1.59
C ASP A 237 3.66 -21.46 -2.94
N GLY A 238 3.09 -20.97 -4.06
CA GLY A 238 3.46 -21.39 -5.42
C GLY A 238 4.74 -20.74 -5.95
N HIS A 239 5.15 -19.59 -5.38
CA HIS A 239 6.30 -18.80 -5.86
C HIS A 239 7.25 -18.41 -4.71
N PRO A 240 7.76 -19.39 -3.91
CA PRO A 240 8.53 -19.11 -2.70
C PRO A 240 9.81 -18.30 -2.98
N GLU A 241 10.48 -18.56 -4.10
CA GLU A 241 11.70 -17.82 -4.47
C GLU A 241 11.40 -16.38 -4.90
N VAL A 242 10.26 -16.11 -5.55
CA VAL A 242 9.81 -14.75 -5.86
C VAL A 242 9.49 -13.99 -4.57
N ILE A 243 8.83 -14.62 -3.61
CA ILE A 243 8.53 -14.03 -2.31
C ILE A 243 9.83 -13.75 -1.52
N ALA A 244 10.81 -14.66 -1.57
CA ALA A 244 12.11 -14.45 -0.95
C ALA A 244 12.89 -13.30 -1.63
N ALA A 245 12.85 -13.22 -2.97
CA ALA A 245 13.43 -12.11 -3.72
C ALA A 245 12.75 -10.78 -3.37
N PHE A 246 11.41 -10.77 -3.28
CA PHE A 246 10.64 -9.59 -2.90
C PHE A 246 11.01 -9.11 -1.48
N ALA A 247 11.11 -10.01 -0.51
CA ALA A 247 11.48 -9.66 0.85
C ALA A 247 12.89 -9.06 0.92
N ALA A 248 13.87 -9.65 0.22
CA ALA A 248 15.23 -9.13 0.16
C ALA A 248 15.31 -7.76 -0.55
N ALA A 249 14.58 -7.58 -1.65
CA ALA A 249 14.49 -6.31 -2.36
C ALA A 249 13.85 -5.22 -1.47
N LEU A 250 12.82 -5.58 -0.70
CA LEU A 250 12.17 -4.68 0.25
C LEU A 250 13.11 -4.28 1.40
N ASP A 251 13.87 -5.23 1.97
CA ASP A 251 14.86 -4.94 3.02
C ASP A 251 15.97 -4.00 2.49
N ARG A 252 16.43 -4.18 1.24
CA ARG A 252 17.36 -3.25 0.58
C ARG A 252 16.76 -1.86 0.39
N ALA A 253 15.51 -1.78 -0.05
CA ALA A 253 14.82 -0.50 -0.20
C ALA A 253 14.69 0.22 1.16
N MET A 254 14.35 -0.51 2.24
CA MET A 254 14.28 0.04 3.60
C MET A 254 15.64 0.56 4.06
N ALA A 255 16.73 -0.15 3.78
CA ALA A 255 18.09 0.31 4.10
C ALA A 255 18.42 1.62 3.36
N ILE A 256 18.10 1.72 2.07
CA ILE A 256 18.30 2.97 1.29
C ILE A 256 17.52 4.14 1.92
N ILE A 257 16.26 3.93 2.30
CA ILE A 257 15.43 4.98 2.89
C ILE A 257 16.01 5.47 4.22
N ASN A 258 16.40 4.54 5.09
CA ASN A 258 16.86 4.85 6.44
C ASN A 258 18.30 5.43 6.44
N ASP A 259 19.18 4.90 5.59
CA ASP A 259 20.61 5.28 5.59
C ASP A 259 20.90 6.44 4.63
N LYS A 260 20.12 6.57 3.54
CA LYS A 260 20.36 7.51 2.45
C LYS A 260 19.07 8.25 2.01
N PRO A 261 18.40 8.95 2.91
CA PRO A 261 17.09 9.55 2.63
C PRO A 261 17.09 10.55 1.46
N ALA A 262 18.20 11.19 1.14
CA ALA A 262 18.32 12.07 -0.02
C ALA A 262 18.30 11.28 -1.35
N GLU A 263 18.93 10.09 -1.41
CA GLU A 263 18.88 9.20 -2.56
C GLU A 263 17.45 8.68 -2.78
N ALA A 264 16.81 8.24 -1.71
CA ALA A 264 15.42 7.79 -1.72
C ALA A 264 14.46 8.91 -2.16
N ALA A 265 14.66 10.13 -1.69
CA ALA A 265 13.87 11.29 -2.08
C ALA A 265 14.01 11.60 -3.57
N ALA A 266 15.24 11.58 -4.11
CA ALA A 266 15.48 11.82 -5.53
C ALA A 266 14.76 10.79 -6.41
N ALA A 267 14.78 9.50 -6.04
CA ALA A 267 14.06 8.45 -6.73
C ALA A 267 12.55 8.69 -6.71
N TRP A 268 12.00 9.03 -5.55
CA TRP A 268 10.58 9.32 -5.40
C TRP A 268 10.13 10.54 -6.23
N VAL A 269 10.88 11.64 -6.18
CA VAL A 269 10.60 12.86 -6.95
C VAL A 269 10.56 12.58 -8.45
N ARG A 270 11.49 11.75 -8.96
CA ARG A 270 11.50 11.32 -10.38
C ARG A 270 10.29 10.46 -10.72
N ALA A 271 10.05 9.41 -9.93
CA ALA A 271 9.01 8.41 -10.21
C ALA A 271 7.59 9.00 -10.17
N GLU A 272 7.31 9.85 -9.18
CA GLU A 272 6.01 10.48 -9.00
C GLU A 272 5.88 11.82 -9.77
N ARG A 273 6.93 12.26 -10.48
CA ARG A 273 7.00 13.58 -11.15
C ARG A 273 6.56 14.71 -10.21
N SER A 274 7.02 14.61 -8.96
CA SER A 274 6.64 15.51 -7.88
C SER A 274 7.12 16.95 -8.17
N ARG A 275 6.35 17.92 -7.70
CA ARG A 275 6.77 19.34 -7.71
C ARG A 275 7.67 19.70 -6.53
N LEU A 276 7.80 18.80 -5.54
CA LEU A 276 8.72 18.99 -4.43
C LEU A 276 10.17 18.86 -4.92
N THR A 277 11.04 19.63 -4.31
CA THR A 277 12.48 19.44 -4.44
C THR A 277 12.91 18.16 -3.75
N THR A 278 14.07 17.63 -4.12
CA THR A 278 14.65 16.46 -3.44
C THR A 278 14.84 16.71 -1.94
N GLU A 279 15.22 17.95 -1.53
CA GLU A 279 15.42 18.26 -0.13
C GLU A 279 14.12 18.29 0.66
N GLU A 280 13.05 18.92 0.14
CA GLU A 280 11.73 18.88 0.76
C GLU A 280 11.20 17.45 0.93
N ALA A 281 11.41 16.59 -0.07
CA ALA A 281 11.05 15.19 0.01
C ALA A 281 11.91 14.43 1.04
N ALA A 282 13.21 14.72 1.11
CA ALA A 282 14.12 14.12 2.08
C ALA A 282 13.79 14.56 3.53
N GLU A 283 13.43 15.82 3.74
CA GLU A 283 12.95 16.30 5.04
C GLU A 283 11.67 15.56 5.45
N MET A 284 10.76 15.33 4.53
CA MET A 284 9.54 14.56 4.78
C MET A 284 9.84 13.12 5.16
N ILE A 285 10.80 12.46 4.47
CA ILE A 285 11.24 11.09 4.77
C ILE A 285 11.83 11.02 6.18
N ARG A 286 12.60 12.03 6.61
CA ARG A 286 13.26 12.10 7.92
C ARG A 286 12.35 12.51 9.08
N ARG A 287 11.07 12.86 8.83
CA ARG A 287 10.17 13.23 9.92
C ARG A 287 10.01 12.10 10.92
N PRO A 288 10.11 12.35 12.22
CA PRO A 288 10.11 11.31 13.24
C PRO A 288 8.79 10.53 13.32
N GLU A 289 7.69 11.14 12.87
CA GLU A 289 6.40 10.45 12.77
C GLU A 289 6.31 9.48 11.59
N ASN A 290 7.24 9.54 10.64
CA ASN A 290 7.29 8.69 9.45
C ASN A 290 8.33 7.58 9.68
N GLU A 291 7.89 6.45 10.22
CA GLU A 291 8.76 5.30 10.48
C GLU A 291 8.74 4.34 9.28
N TRP A 292 9.91 4.11 8.70
CA TRP A 292 10.11 3.16 7.61
C TRP A 292 10.48 1.79 8.17
N THR A 293 9.51 0.89 8.17
CA THR A 293 9.66 -0.42 8.83
C THR A 293 8.82 -1.49 8.15
N THR A 294 9.35 -2.71 8.10
CA THR A 294 8.60 -3.90 7.66
C THR A 294 7.79 -4.54 8.80
N THR A 295 8.00 -4.11 10.04
CA THR A 295 7.32 -4.64 11.22
C THR A 295 5.92 -4.04 11.36
N PRO A 296 4.84 -4.85 11.40
CA PRO A 296 3.49 -4.35 11.58
C PRO A 296 3.25 -3.83 13.00
N ARG A 297 2.51 -2.71 13.10
CA ARG A 297 2.18 -2.06 14.37
C ARG A 297 0.68 -1.85 14.51
N ARG A 298 0.12 -2.11 15.68
CA ARG A 298 -1.30 -1.88 16.06
C ARG A 298 -2.33 -2.51 15.11
N MET A 299 -1.99 -3.62 14.47
CA MET A 299 -2.91 -4.33 13.56
C MET A 299 -4.19 -4.77 14.30
N MET A 300 -4.03 -5.21 15.56
CA MET A 300 -5.17 -5.66 16.36
C MET A 300 -6.11 -4.53 16.76
N ALA A 301 -5.63 -3.28 16.88
CA ALA A 301 -6.52 -2.14 17.15
C ALA A 301 -7.52 -1.95 15.99
N PHE A 302 -7.06 -2.03 14.75
CA PHE A 302 -7.93 -2.01 13.57
C PHE A 302 -8.84 -3.23 13.49
N ALA A 303 -8.29 -4.44 13.67
CA ALA A 303 -9.06 -5.67 13.56
C ALA A 303 -10.19 -5.74 14.60
N THR A 304 -9.89 -5.37 15.86
CA THR A 304 -10.89 -5.35 16.95
C THR A 304 -11.99 -4.34 16.66
N PHE A 305 -11.63 -3.12 16.25
CA PHE A 305 -12.62 -2.11 15.90
C PHE A 305 -13.50 -2.54 14.71
N MET A 306 -12.86 -3.00 13.61
CA MET A 306 -13.61 -3.44 12.43
C MET A 306 -14.51 -4.64 12.72
N HIS A 307 -14.09 -5.56 13.60
CA HIS A 307 -14.95 -6.66 14.04
C HIS A 307 -16.15 -6.15 14.85
N ALA A 308 -15.93 -5.29 15.84
CA ALA A 308 -16.98 -4.72 16.68
C ALA A 308 -17.97 -3.85 15.88
N SER A 309 -17.51 -3.19 14.81
CA SER A 309 -18.33 -2.37 13.91
C SER A 309 -18.99 -3.15 12.76
N GLY A 310 -18.77 -4.45 12.65
CA GLY A 310 -19.33 -5.31 11.60
C GLY A 310 -18.57 -5.24 10.26
N GLY A 311 -17.46 -4.52 10.19
CA GLY A 311 -16.61 -4.43 8.99
C GLY A 311 -15.70 -5.66 8.79
N LEU A 312 -15.48 -6.46 9.83
CA LEU A 312 -14.72 -7.70 9.81
C LEU A 312 -15.54 -8.83 10.43
N ILE A 313 -15.81 -9.89 9.65
CA ILE A 313 -16.69 -11.00 10.08
C ILE A 313 -16.08 -11.79 11.23
N GLN A 314 -14.77 -12.03 11.21
CA GLN A 314 -14.05 -12.85 12.18
C GLN A 314 -12.84 -12.07 12.72
N LEU A 315 -12.73 -12.03 14.06
CA LEU A 315 -11.55 -11.47 14.72
C LEU A 315 -10.36 -12.44 14.57
N PRO A 316 -9.16 -11.98 14.16
CA PRO A 316 -7.95 -12.80 14.23
C PRO A 316 -7.58 -13.09 15.69
N GLY A 317 -6.97 -14.23 15.95
CA GLY A 317 -6.48 -14.61 17.29
C GLY A 317 -5.29 -13.77 17.78
N GLY A 318 -4.57 -13.18 16.84
CA GLY A 318 -3.46 -12.25 17.05
C GLY A 318 -3.04 -11.64 15.72
N TRP A 319 -2.16 -10.61 15.77
CA TRP A 319 -1.67 -9.99 14.55
C TRP A 319 -0.92 -10.97 13.63
N GLN A 320 -0.33 -12.03 14.19
CA GLN A 320 0.37 -13.09 13.45
C GLN A 320 -0.54 -13.82 12.46
N ASP A 321 -1.82 -13.99 12.80
CA ASP A 321 -2.79 -14.63 11.90
C ASP A 321 -2.98 -13.88 10.58
N LEU A 322 -2.71 -12.59 10.61
CA LEU A 322 -2.83 -11.69 9.46
C LEU A 322 -1.67 -11.79 8.47
N PHE A 323 -0.55 -12.40 8.87
CA PHE A 323 0.68 -12.43 8.09
C PHE A 323 1.16 -13.85 7.79
N PHE A 324 1.98 -13.97 6.74
CA PHE A 324 2.72 -15.19 6.44
C PHE A 324 3.80 -15.48 7.49
N PRO A 325 4.24 -16.75 7.66
CA PRO A 325 5.12 -17.16 8.75
C PRO A 325 6.42 -16.36 8.88
N ALA A 326 7.04 -15.94 7.77
CA ALA A 326 8.28 -15.18 7.80
C ALA A 326 8.16 -13.86 8.57
N MET A 327 6.97 -13.24 8.58
CA MET A 327 6.72 -12.00 9.32
C MET A 327 6.40 -12.24 10.80
N GLN A 328 5.88 -13.41 11.15
CA GLN A 328 5.42 -13.74 12.51
C GLN A 328 6.54 -13.75 13.56
N ALA A 329 7.80 -13.90 13.12
CA ALA A 329 8.98 -13.84 13.98
C ALA A 329 9.41 -12.41 14.36
N ARG A 330 8.79 -11.36 13.75
CA ARG A 330 9.06 -9.95 14.07
C ARG A 330 8.32 -9.55 15.36
N ASP A 331 8.81 -8.48 16.00
CA ASP A 331 8.18 -7.87 17.20
C ASP A 331 7.04 -6.92 16.77
N GLY A 332 5.98 -7.48 16.19
CA GLY A 332 4.81 -6.75 15.71
C GLY A 332 3.70 -6.63 16.75
N SER A 333 2.61 -5.86 16.44
CA SER A 333 1.47 -5.70 17.35
C SER A 333 0.11 -5.47 16.65
#